data_fa3ddb6a4f0626f2c5e6dd997a6e3df5
#
_entry.id   fa3ddb6a4f0626f2c5e6dd997a6e3df5
#
_cell.length_a   1.000
_cell.length_b   1.000
_cell.length_c   1.000
_cell.angle_alpha   90.00
_cell.angle_beta   90.00
_cell.angle_gamma   90.00
#
_symmetry.space_group_name_H-M   'P 1'
#
loop_
_entity.id
_entity.type
_entity.pdbx_description
1 polymer ?
#
loop_
_entity_poly.entity_id
_entity_poly.type
_entity_poly.pdbx_seq_one_letter_code
_entity_poly.pdbx_strand_id
1 'polypeptide(L)'
;MISGKNALFREGKLSNQLGDDLQRPEVENTEANKTEAISFAAYSVLTELFPDQVKVFDELMSELGFDPENTTTEITTAAGIGNVSAAALLEFRQGDGSNQAGDNPEGILGVPYSDISGYEPSNPAGDAIDIELWTPELVPIDAEPGEEIRIKDFFGMVNL
;
A
#
# COMPACT_ATOMS: atom_id res chain seq x y z
N MET A 1 6.54 6.85 -24.46
CA MET A 1 7.24 7.96 -23.73
C MET A 1 7.00 7.72 -22.26
N ILE A 2 8.00 7.23 -21.53
CA ILE A 2 7.89 7.02 -20.08
C ILE A 2 7.79 8.40 -19.45
N SER A 3 6.70 8.66 -18.73
CA SER A 3 6.45 9.93 -18.05
C SER A 3 7.64 10.29 -17.16
N GLY A 4 8.09 11.56 -17.19
CA GLY A 4 9.24 12.04 -16.40
C GLY A 4 9.14 11.83 -14.88
N LYS A 5 7.93 11.54 -14.38
CA LYS A 5 7.68 11.18 -12.97
C LYS A 5 8.32 9.83 -12.59
N ASN A 6 8.27 8.81 -13.46
CA ASN A 6 8.89 7.51 -13.18
C ASN A 6 10.43 7.55 -13.12
N ALA A 7 11.07 8.52 -13.77
CA ALA A 7 12.51 8.68 -13.73
C ALA A 7 13.01 9.21 -12.37
N LEU A 8 12.21 10.08 -11.71
CA LEU A 8 12.55 10.68 -10.42
C LEU A 8 12.55 9.64 -9.29
N PHE A 9 11.63 8.66 -9.34
CA PHE A 9 11.56 7.58 -8.36
C PHE A 9 12.73 6.60 -8.48
N ARG A 10 13.13 6.24 -9.70
CA ARG A 10 14.27 5.34 -9.95
C ARG A 10 15.61 5.89 -9.47
N GLU A 11 15.73 7.20 -9.32
CA GLU A 11 16.98 7.86 -8.90
C GLU A 11 17.01 8.21 -7.39
N GLY A 12 16.05 7.76 -6.58
CA GLY A 12 16.00 8.07 -5.15
C GLY A 12 15.69 9.53 -4.82
N LYS A 13 15.25 10.31 -5.81
CA LYS A 13 15.01 11.76 -5.66
C LYS A 13 13.66 12.11 -5.02
N LEU A 14 12.75 11.16 -4.89
CA LEU A 14 11.42 11.48 -4.38
C LEU A 14 11.43 11.89 -2.91
N SER A 15 12.26 11.23 -2.10
CA SER A 15 12.38 11.57 -0.68
C SER A 15 12.85 13.02 -0.46
N ASN A 16 13.63 13.56 -1.38
CA ASN A 16 14.15 14.93 -1.29
C ASN A 16 13.12 15.96 -1.79
N GLN A 17 12.38 15.69 -2.86
CA GLN A 17 11.40 16.65 -3.38
C GLN A 17 10.18 16.81 -2.47
N LEU A 18 9.58 15.71 -2.01
CA LEU A 18 8.48 15.78 -1.04
C LEU A 18 8.98 16.29 0.32
N GLY A 19 10.21 15.93 0.71
CA GLY A 19 10.80 16.34 1.97
C GLY A 19 11.01 17.86 2.08
N ASP A 20 11.49 18.49 1.04
CA ASP A 20 11.77 19.93 1.03
C ASP A 20 10.46 20.75 1.04
N ASP A 21 9.46 20.36 0.26
CA ASP A 21 8.18 21.06 0.17
C ASP A 21 7.33 20.90 1.44
N LEU A 22 7.48 19.80 2.16
CA LEU A 22 6.73 19.51 3.39
C LEU A 22 7.50 19.87 4.66
N GLN A 23 8.74 20.36 4.55
CA GLN A 23 9.50 20.80 5.71
C GLN A 23 8.85 22.04 6.38
N ARG A 24 8.66 21.92 7.69
CA ARG A 24 8.13 22.98 8.51
C ARG A 24 9.22 23.59 9.41
N PRO A 25 9.05 24.84 9.84
CA PRO A 25 9.95 25.44 10.82
C PRO A 25 10.09 24.54 12.07
N GLU A 26 11.28 24.49 12.65
CA GLU A 26 11.56 23.64 13.82
C GLU A 26 10.59 23.90 14.99
N VAL A 27 10.13 25.12 15.17
CA VAL A 27 9.16 25.52 16.19
C VAL A 27 7.80 24.80 16.02
N GLU A 28 7.46 24.38 14.83
CA GLU A 28 6.23 23.62 14.52
C GLU A 28 6.41 22.10 14.65
N ASN A 29 7.64 21.63 14.86
CA ASN A 29 7.97 20.22 15.02
C ASN A 29 7.65 19.71 16.43
N THR A 30 6.39 19.84 16.83
CA THR A 30 5.86 19.41 18.12
C THR A 30 5.34 17.97 18.04
N GLU A 31 5.27 17.27 19.17
CA GLU A 31 4.67 15.92 19.21
C GLU A 31 3.20 15.94 18.79
N ALA A 32 2.46 17.00 19.10
CA ALA A 32 1.07 17.14 18.67
C ALA A 32 0.97 17.20 17.14
N ASN A 33 1.75 18.07 16.49
CA ASN A 33 1.73 18.18 15.03
C ASN A 33 2.21 16.89 14.33
N LYS A 34 3.21 16.20 14.90
CA LYS A 34 3.67 14.90 14.39
C LYS A 34 2.56 13.85 14.49
N THR A 35 1.93 13.74 15.64
CA THR A 35 0.83 12.79 15.88
C THR A 35 -0.30 13.04 14.89
N GLU A 36 -0.72 14.30 14.72
CA GLU A 36 -1.77 14.65 13.78
C GLU A 36 -1.37 14.29 12.33
N ALA A 37 -0.19 14.70 11.86
CA ALA A 37 0.26 14.40 10.50
C ALA A 37 0.36 12.89 10.23
N ILE A 38 0.90 12.12 11.17
CA ILE A 38 1.01 10.66 11.06
C ILE A 38 -0.39 10.02 11.03
N SER A 39 -1.31 10.49 11.87
CA SER A 39 -2.67 9.96 11.92
C SER A 39 -3.42 10.17 10.61
N PHE A 40 -3.36 11.38 10.03
CA PHE A 40 -3.99 11.65 8.74
C PHE A 40 -3.33 10.88 7.60
N ALA A 41 -2.00 10.76 7.59
CA ALA A 41 -1.31 9.97 6.58
C ALA A 41 -1.69 8.47 6.65
N ALA A 42 -1.70 7.91 7.86
CA ALA A 42 -2.10 6.52 8.08
C ALA A 42 -3.57 6.29 7.72
N TYR A 43 -4.47 7.17 8.15
CA TYR A 43 -5.89 7.10 7.83
C TYR A 43 -6.13 7.07 6.32
N SER A 44 -5.52 8.00 5.56
CA SER A 44 -5.69 8.08 4.11
C SER A 44 -5.19 6.82 3.39
N VAL A 45 -4.06 6.25 3.83
CA VAL A 45 -3.54 5.01 3.23
C VAL A 45 -4.39 3.80 3.61
N LEU A 46 -4.80 3.68 4.88
CA LEU A 46 -5.58 2.55 5.37
C LEU A 46 -6.98 2.49 4.76
N THR A 47 -7.64 3.63 4.60
CA THR A 47 -8.97 3.69 3.97
C THR A 47 -8.93 3.32 2.49
N GLU A 48 -7.84 3.62 1.79
CA GLU A 48 -7.64 3.20 0.40
C GLU A 48 -7.36 1.69 0.30
N LEU A 49 -6.52 1.15 1.18
CA LEU A 49 -6.14 -0.26 1.15
C LEU A 49 -7.21 -1.20 1.72
N PHE A 50 -8.01 -0.72 2.66
CA PHE A 50 -9.01 -1.52 3.38
C PHE A 50 -10.38 -0.82 3.42
N PRO A 51 -11.04 -0.63 2.26
CA PRO A 51 -12.29 0.13 2.17
C PRO A 51 -13.43 -0.45 3.02
N ASP A 52 -13.41 -1.75 3.28
CA ASP A 52 -14.41 -2.41 4.13
C ASP A 52 -14.23 -2.09 5.63
N GLN A 53 -13.08 -1.53 6.02
CA GLN A 53 -12.74 -1.23 7.41
C GLN A 53 -12.81 0.27 7.75
N VAL A 54 -13.30 1.11 6.85
CA VAL A 54 -13.34 2.58 7.01
C VAL A 54 -13.95 3.00 8.34
N LYS A 55 -15.03 2.36 8.78
CA LYS A 55 -15.70 2.68 10.06
C LYS A 55 -14.78 2.53 11.27
N VAL A 56 -13.91 1.53 11.26
CA VAL A 56 -12.94 1.30 12.35
C VAL A 56 -11.93 2.44 12.39
N PHE A 57 -11.50 2.90 11.21
CA PHE A 57 -10.54 4.00 11.10
C PHE A 57 -11.18 5.34 11.47
N ASP A 58 -12.45 5.57 11.10
CA ASP A 58 -13.22 6.76 11.51
C ASP A 58 -13.37 6.87 13.02
N GLU A 59 -13.73 5.74 13.68
CA GLU A 59 -13.84 5.66 15.12
C GLU A 59 -12.50 5.98 15.79
N LEU A 60 -11.39 5.41 15.29
CA LEU A 60 -10.06 5.67 15.83
C LEU A 60 -9.65 7.15 15.66
N MET A 61 -9.88 7.75 14.49
CA MET A 61 -9.62 9.19 14.27
C MET A 61 -10.40 10.05 15.26
N SER A 62 -11.67 9.71 15.46
CA SER A 62 -12.55 10.41 16.42
C SER A 62 -12.08 10.26 17.87
N GLU A 63 -11.62 9.08 18.29
CA GLU A 63 -11.03 8.82 19.61
C GLU A 63 -9.74 9.63 19.83
N LEU A 64 -8.95 9.82 18.77
CA LEU A 64 -7.75 10.67 18.80
C LEU A 64 -8.08 12.18 18.77
N GLY A 65 -9.34 12.55 18.57
CA GLY A 65 -9.81 13.93 18.51
C GLY A 65 -9.62 14.57 17.14
N PHE A 66 -9.46 13.77 16.08
CA PHE A 66 -9.35 14.23 14.71
C PHE A 66 -10.65 13.99 13.94
N ASP A 67 -10.93 14.89 12.99
CA ASP A 67 -12.08 14.78 12.10
C ASP A 67 -11.72 13.94 10.87
N PRO A 68 -12.27 12.73 10.67
CA PRO A 68 -11.99 11.90 9.50
C PRO A 68 -12.42 12.55 8.18
N GLU A 69 -13.38 13.50 8.20
CA GLU A 69 -13.80 14.24 7.00
C GLU A 69 -12.84 15.37 6.61
N ASN A 70 -11.79 15.63 7.39
CA ASN A 70 -10.81 16.65 7.10
C ASN A 70 -9.83 16.21 6.00
N THR A 71 -10.14 16.53 4.77
CA THR A 71 -9.34 16.23 3.56
C THR A 71 -8.45 17.39 3.12
N THR A 72 -8.08 18.29 4.03
CA THR A 72 -7.25 19.47 3.69
C THR A 72 -5.93 19.06 3.05
N THR A 73 -5.52 19.81 2.03
CA THR A 73 -4.19 19.71 1.40
C THR A 73 -3.28 20.89 1.73
N GLU A 74 -3.67 21.70 2.72
CA GLU A 74 -2.89 22.85 3.17
C GLU A 74 -1.64 22.40 3.92
N ILE A 75 -0.48 22.41 3.26
CA ILE A 75 0.80 21.95 3.83
C ILE A 75 1.32 22.82 4.98
N THR A 76 0.61 23.89 5.33
CA THR A 76 0.86 24.68 6.53
C THR A 76 0.21 24.08 7.77
N THR A 77 -0.57 23.03 7.63
CA THR A 77 -1.24 22.29 8.71
C THR A 77 -0.68 20.88 8.81
N ALA A 78 -0.71 20.30 10.00
CA ALA A 78 -0.26 18.93 10.22
C ALA A 78 -1.13 17.92 9.45
N ALA A 79 -2.44 18.09 9.48
CA ALA A 79 -3.37 17.26 8.70
C ALA A 79 -3.06 17.31 7.20
N GLY A 80 -2.85 18.51 6.64
CA GLY A 80 -2.54 18.67 5.23
C GLY A 80 -1.22 18.03 4.82
N ILE A 81 -0.18 18.10 5.66
CA ILE A 81 1.07 17.36 5.44
C ILE A 81 0.80 15.86 5.38
N GLY A 82 0.01 15.32 6.32
CA GLY A 82 -0.37 13.92 6.34
C GLY A 82 -1.08 13.49 5.05
N ASN A 83 -2.13 14.20 4.68
CA ASN A 83 -2.92 13.92 3.48
C ASN A 83 -2.11 14.00 2.19
N VAL A 84 -1.27 15.03 2.02
CA VAL A 84 -0.41 15.19 0.84
C VAL A 84 0.64 14.08 0.76
N SER A 85 1.24 13.71 1.89
CA SER A 85 2.23 12.62 1.95
C SER A 85 1.61 11.27 1.56
N ALA A 86 0.42 10.98 2.09
CA ALA A 86 -0.33 9.77 1.74
C ALA A 86 -0.70 9.72 0.26
N ALA A 87 -1.26 10.81 -0.27
CA ALA A 87 -1.64 10.91 -1.68
C ALA A 87 -0.45 10.66 -2.62
N ALA A 88 0.72 11.24 -2.29
CA ALA A 88 1.93 11.04 -3.08
C ALA A 88 2.44 9.58 -3.03
N LEU A 89 2.35 8.93 -1.87
CA LEU A 89 2.71 7.53 -1.73
C LEU A 89 1.75 6.63 -2.53
N LEU A 90 0.45 6.85 -2.42
CA LEU A 90 -0.56 6.09 -3.15
C LEU A 90 -0.42 6.26 -4.66
N GLU A 91 -0.22 7.50 -5.15
CA GLU A 91 0.06 7.77 -6.57
C GLU A 91 1.29 7.01 -7.06
N PHE A 92 2.34 6.97 -6.22
CA PHE A 92 3.54 6.22 -6.56
C PHE A 92 3.29 4.72 -6.65
N ARG A 93 2.59 4.16 -5.66
CA ARG A 93 2.33 2.73 -5.58
C ARG A 93 1.44 2.23 -6.71
N GLN A 94 0.49 3.03 -7.19
CA GLN A 94 -0.33 2.70 -8.36
C GLN A 94 0.49 2.45 -9.63
N GLY A 95 1.67 3.06 -9.75
CA GLY A 95 2.55 2.93 -10.92
C GLY A 95 3.82 2.13 -10.69
N ASP A 96 3.93 1.37 -9.60
CA ASP A 96 5.17 0.68 -9.20
C ASP A 96 5.43 -0.66 -9.89
N GLY A 97 4.50 -1.11 -10.72
CA GLY A 97 4.59 -2.35 -11.47
C GLY A 97 3.96 -3.57 -10.77
N SER A 98 3.36 -3.39 -9.60
CA SER A 98 2.67 -4.47 -8.87
C SER A 98 1.31 -4.86 -9.46
N ASN A 99 0.82 -4.12 -10.47
CA ASN A 99 -0.51 -4.27 -11.03
C ASN A 99 -1.65 -4.18 -9.99
N GLN A 100 -1.48 -3.27 -9.03
CA GLN A 100 -2.45 -3.06 -7.94
C GLN A 100 -3.87 -2.77 -8.46
N ALA A 101 -4.00 -2.01 -9.54
CA ALA A 101 -5.29 -1.67 -10.13
C ALA A 101 -5.88 -2.80 -10.98
N GLY A 102 -5.10 -3.82 -11.34
CA GLY A 102 -5.54 -4.87 -12.27
C GLY A 102 -5.80 -4.37 -13.69
N ASP A 103 -5.14 -3.28 -14.08
CA ASP A 103 -5.31 -2.64 -15.40
C ASP A 103 -4.17 -2.94 -16.39
N ASN A 104 -3.16 -3.69 -15.95
CA ASN A 104 -2.07 -4.10 -16.82
C ASN A 104 -2.56 -5.20 -17.79
N PRO A 105 -2.44 -4.99 -19.12
CA PRO A 105 -2.89 -5.95 -20.13
C PRO A 105 -2.09 -7.26 -20.16
N GLU A 106 -0.92 -7.32 -19.53
CA GLU A 106 -0.11 -8.54 -19.38
C GLU A 106 -0.61 -9.44 -18.26
N GLY A 107 -1.46 -8.92 -17.36
CA GLY A 107 -2.15 -9.67 -16.31
C GLY A 107 -3.60 -9.99 -16.67
N ILE A 108 -4.39 -10.33 -15.67
CA ILE A 108 -5.83 -10.56 -15.81
C ILE A 108 -6.54 -9.22 -15.57
N LEU A 109 -7.14 -8.66 -16.62
CA LEU A 109 -7.84 -7.38 -16.53
C LEU A 109 -8.96 -7.40 -15.47
N GLY A 110 -8.97 -6.42 -14.61
CA GLY A 110 -9.93 -6.29 -13.51
C GLY A 110 -9.57 -7.12 -12.27
N VAL A 111 -8.43 -7.82 -12.28
CA VAL A 111 -7.94 -8.57 -11.12
C VAL A 111 -6.71 -7.86 -10.54
N PRO A 112 -6.85 -7.16 -9.38
CA PRO A 112 -5.73 -6.54 -8.70
C PRO A 112 -4.60 -7.52 -8.42
N TYR A 113 -3.36 -7.07 -8.58
CA TYR A 113 -2.16 -7.86 -8.32
C TYR A 113 -2.05 -9.17 -9.13
N SER A 114 -2.83 -9.34 -10.20
CA SER A 114 -2.64 -10.49 -11.08
C SER A 114 -1.22 -10.51 -11.65
N ASP A 115 -0.63 -11.70 -11.73
CA ASP A 115 0.73 -11.88 -12.21
C ASP A 115 0.89 -11.39 -13.66
N ILE A 116 1.90 -10.57 -13.86
CA ILE A 116 2.29 -10.02 -15.17
C ILE A 116 3.68 -10.51 -15.60
N SER A 117 4.34 -11.28 -14.75
CA SER A 117 5.71 -11.74 -15.00
C SER A 117 5.78 -13.02 -15.83
N GLY A 118 4.70 -13.82 -15.80
CA GLY A 118 4.68 -15.16 -16.36
C GLY A 118 5.67 -16.11 -15.69
N TYR A 119 6.10 -15.78 -14.47
CA TYR A 119 7.03 -16.63 -13.72
C TYR A 119 6.30 -17.87 -13.19
N GLU A 120 6.89 -19.04 -13.48
CA GLU A 120 6.46 -20.30 -12.89
C GLU A 120 7.53 -20.83 -11.93
N PRO A 121 7.16 -21.12 -10.67
CA PRO A 121 8.12 -21.66 -9.71
C PRO A 121 8.58 -23.06 -10.12
N SER A 122 9.89 -23.31 -9.97
CA SER A 122 10.47 -24.62 -10.23
C SER A 122 10.21 -25.60 -9.11
N ASN A 123 10.12 -25.14 -7.88
CA ASN A 123 9.73 -25.96 -6.74
C ASN A 123 8.19 -26.04 -6.62
N PRO A 124 7.62 -27.22 -6.28
CA PRO A 124 6.21 -27.30 -5.93
C PRO A 124 5.90 -26.56 -4.63
N ALA A 125 4.67 -26.09 -4.48
CA ALA A 125 4.25 -25.39 -3.28
C ALA A 125 4.46 -26.24 -2.01
N GLY A 126 5.11 -25.65 -1.02
CA GLY A 126 5.40 -26.29 0.27
C GLY A 126 6.50 -27.36 0.24
N ASP A 127 7.15 -27.61 -0.91
CA ASP A 127 8.20 -28.63 -1.02
C ASP A 127 9.45 -28.06 -1.70
N ALA A 128 10.46 -27.75 -0.91
CA ALA A 128 11.74 -27.20 -1.38
C ALA A 128 12.66 -28.31 -1.91
N ILE A 129 12.38 -28.81 -3.12
CA ILE A 129 13.22 -29.81 -3.79
C ILE A 129 14.61 -29.24 -4.08
N ASP A 130 14.68 -27.98 -4.51
CA ASP A 130 15.91 -27.24 -4.71
C ASP A 130 15.91 -26.01 -3.80
N ILE A 131 16.81 -26.02 -2.79
CA ILE A 131 16.91 -24.97 -1.79
C ILE A 131 17.49 -23.64 -2.33
N GLU A 132 18.09 -23.65 -3.51
CA GLU A 132 18.60 -22.44 -4.16
C GLU A 132 17.49 -21.70 -4.93
N LEU A 133 16.34 -22.35 -5.15
CA LEU A 133 15.21 -21.82 -5.88
C LEU A 133 14.06 -21.48 -4.94
N TRP A 134 13.30 -20.45 -5.32
CA TRP A 134 12.14 -20.03 -4.57
C TRP A 134 11.07 -21.15 -4.53
N THR A 135 10.48 -21.35 -3.36
CA THR A 135 9.40 -22.30 -3.13
C THR A 135 8.14 -21.53 -2.75
N PRO A 136 7.01 -21.71 -3.47
CA PRO A 136 5.75 -21.10 -3.08
C PRO A 136 5.32 -21.54 -1.68
N GLU A 137 4.86 -20.58 -0.87
CA GLU A 137 4.29 -20.87 0.43
C GLU A 137 2.86 -21.41 0.28
N LEU A 138 2.52 -22.32 1.16
CA LEU A 138 1.15 -22.80 1.33
C LEU A 138 0.47 -21.90 2.37
N VAL A 139 -0.64 -21.27 2.01
CA VAL A 139 -1.44 -20.45 2.91
C VAL A 139 -2.79 -21.14 3.17
N PRO A 140 -3.29 -21.12 4.43
CA PRO A 140 -4.61 -21.65 4.71
C PRO A 140 -5.65 -20.82 3.95
N ILE A 141 -6.55 -21.51 3.24
CA ILE A 141 -7.77 -20.90 2.71
C ILE A 141 -8.89 -21.12 3.72
N ASP A 142 -9.89 -20.24 3.70
CA ASP A 142 -11.05 -20.35 4.57
C ASP A 142 -11.65 -21.76 4.48
N ALA A 143 -11.67 -22.45 5.63
CA ALA A 143 -12.27 -23.76 5.78
C ALA A 143 -13.49 -23.63 6.70
N GLU A 144 -14.57 -24.28 6.33
CA GLU A 144 -15.74 -24.41 7.21
C GLU A 144 -15.36 -25.24 8.46
N PRO A 145 -16.01 -25.00 9.61
CA PRO A 145 -15.74 -25.74 10.82
C PRO A 145 -15.90 -27.26 10.60
N GLY A 146 -14.79 -27.99 10.69
CA GLY A 146 -14.74 -29.46 10.49
C GLY A 146 -14.22 -29.90 9.12
N GLU A 147 -13.93 -29.00 8.20
CA GLU A 147 -13.21 -29.28 6.97
C GLU A 147 -11.68 -29.27 7.19
N GLU A 148 -10.98 -30.10 6.43
CA GLU A 148 -9.52 -30.01 6.38
C GLU A 148 -9.12 -28.67 5.75
N ILE A 149 -8.21 -27.97 6.42
CA ILE A 149 -7.64 -26.73 5.91
C ILE A 149 -6.93 -27.05 4.60
N ARG A 150 -7.48 -26.56 3.51
CA ARG A 150 -6.80 -26.58 2.23
C ARG A 150 -5.80 -25.44 2.20
N ILE A 151 -4.63 -25.74 1.71
CA ILE A 151 -3.56 -24.77 1.57
C ILE A 151 -3.34 -24.57 0.07
N LYS A 152 -3.40 -23.34 -0.40
CA LYS A 152 -3.03 -22.96 -1.78
C LYS A 152 -1.66 -22.34 -1.78
N ASP A 153 -0.92 -22.51 -2.86
CA ASP A 153 0.28 -21.73 -3.03
C ASP A 153 -0.07 -20.23 -3.22
N PHE A 154 0.83 -19.38 -2.81
CA PHE A 154 0.60 -17.92 -2.82
C PHE A 154 0.34 -17.38 -4.24
N PHE A 155 0.98 -17.95 -5.26
CA PHE A 155 0.73 -17.56 -6.65
C PHE A 155 -0.64 -17.99 -7.16
N GLY A 156 -1.17 -19.12 -6.67
CA GLY A 156 -2.52 -19.54 -7.03
C GLY A 156 -3.63 -18.63 -6.50
N MET A 157 -3.34 -17.79 -5.50
CA MET A 157 -4.29 -16.81 -4.96
C MET A 157 -4.37 -15.54 -5.81
N VAL A 158 -3.32 -15.21 -6.54
CA VAL A 158 -3.29 -14.03 -7.43
C VAL A 158 -4.04 -14.29 -8.74
N ASN A 159 -4.31 -15.55 -9.06
CA ASN A 159 -5.00 -15.98 -10.29
C ASN A 159 -6.44 -16.46 -10.06
N LEU A 160 -7.07 -16.11 -8.95
CA LEU A 160 -8.47 -16.37 -8.65
C LEU A 160 -9.29 -15.10 -8.71
#